data_550223a04f978910dff219d7646b7915
#
_entry.id   550223a04f978910dff219d7646b7915
#
_cell.length_a   1.000
_cell.length_b   1.000
_cell.length_c   1.000
_cell.angle_alpha   90.00
_cell.angle_beta   90.00
_cell.angle_gamma   90.00
#
_symmetry.space_group_name_H-M   'P 1'
#
loop_
_entity.id
_entity.type
_entity.pdbx_description
1 polymer ?
#
loop_
_entity_poly.entity_id
_entity_poly.type
_entity_poly.pdbx_seq_one_letter_code
_entity_poly.pdbx_strand_id
1 'polypeptide(L)'
;IRAEQSLYPGLDLYPSWNNEFVQAYGNAIVPESYTFDLKGFCMPTEHTRITDVFGYRPRRRRAHYGLDIKVYVGDTIRAAFDGKVRIVKNQGRRGYGKYVVIRHDNGLETVYGHLSKQLVDINQLVKAGEPIALGGNTGRSTGSHLHFETRFLGIPINPALMFDFEKQDIVADSYTFRKTKGTSGTARSMASGEGLFYKVKKGDTLSKIASR
;
A
#
# COMPACT_ATOMS: atom_id res chain seq x y z
N ILE A 1 4.68 -15.35 -23.82
CA ILE A 1 5.25 -14.88 -22.53
C ILE A 1 5.32 -13.35 -22.50
N ARG A 2 5.94 -12.66 -23.49
CA ARG A 2 6.00 -11.17 -23.49
C ARG A 2 4.62 -10.49 -23.65
N ALA A 3 3.71 -11.05 -24.43
CA ALA A 3 2.36 -10.50 -24.62
C ALA A 3 1.48 -10.66 -23.37
N GLU A 4 1.66 -11.73 -22.59
CA GLU A 4 0.96 -11.94 -21.32
C GLU A 4 1.52 -11.06 -20.20
N GLN A 5 2.82 -10.78 -20.19
CA GLN A 5 3.44 -9.86 -19.25
C GLN A 5 2.93 -8.42 -19.37
N SER A 6 2.55 -8.00 -20.61
CA SER A 6 1.92 -6.69 -20.82
C SER A 6 0.46 -6.62 -20.34
N LEU A 7 -0.19 -7.76 -20.12
CA LEU A 7 -1.59 -7.82 -19.67
C LEU A 7 -1.74 -7.71 -18.15
N TYR A 8 -0.70 -8.15 -17.38
CA TYR A 8 -0.75 -8.17 -15.92
C TYR A 8 0.59 -7.70 -15.33
N PRO A 9 0.65 -6.51 -14.72
CA PRO A 9 1.88 -5.99 -14.12
C PRO A 9 2.48 -6.95 -13.09
N GLY A 10 3.82 -7.12 -13.11
CA GLY A 10 4.55 -7.90 -12.12
C GLY A 10 4.31 -9.40 -12.15
N LEU A 11 3.94 -10.00 -13.30
CA LEU A 11 3.76 -11.46 -13.42
C LEU A 11 5.03 -12.27 -13.09
N ASP A 12 6.19 -11.69 -13.25
CA ASP A 12 7.49 -12.26 -12.89
C ASP A 12 7.75 -12.24 -11.37
N LEU A 13 7.06 -11.38 -10.63
CA LEU A 13 7.20 -11.19 -9.19
C LEU A 13 6.08 -11.89 -8.41
N TYR A 14 4.86 -11.79 -8.91
CA TYR A 14 3.67 -12.28 -8.23
C TYR A 14 3.24 -13.65 -8.76
N PRO A 15 2.97 -14.63 -7.90
CA PRO A 15 2.64 -15.99 -8.32
C PRO A 15 1.29 -16.09 -9.04
N SER A 16 0.42 -15.08 -8.91
CA SER A 16 -0.90 -15.07 -9.53
C SER A 16 -1.51 -13.66 -9.61
N TRP A 17 -2.58 -13.54 -10.41
CA TRP A 17 -3.48 -12.39 -10.41
C TRP A 17 -4.73 -12.73 -9.61
N ASN A 18 -4.91 -12.14 -8.43
CA ASN A 18 -6.01 -12.42 -7.53
C ASN A 18 -6.89 -11.18 -7.33
N ASN A 19 -8.18 -11.29 -7.71
CA ASN A 19 -9.14 -10.19 -7.57
C ASN A 19 -9.92 -10.23 -6.24
N GLU A 20 -9.63 -11.20 -5.36
CA GLU A 20 -10.43 -11.45 -4.16
C GLU A 20 -9.85 -10.85 -2.89
N PHE A 21 -8.56 -11.05 -2.65
CA PHE A 21 -7.93 -10.73 -1.37
C PHE A 21 -6.75 -9.78 -1.52
N VAL A 22 -6.66 -8.79 -0.63
CA VAL A 22 -5.49 -7.88 -0.56
C VAL A 22 -4.23 -8.68 -0.26
N GLN A 23 -4.31 -9.65 0.66
CA GLN A 23 -3.22 -10.56 1.00
C GLN A 23 -3.43 -11.93 0.36
N ALA A 24 -3.19 -12.03 -0.94
CA ALA A 24 -3.37 -13.28 -1.70
C ALA A 24 -2.07 -14.13 -1.82
N TYR A 25 -0.93 -13.60 -1.41
CA TYR A 25 0.39 -14.13 -1.78
C TYR A 25 1.15 -14.72 -0.61
N GLY A 26 0.46 -15.29 0.38
CA GLY A 26 1.06 -15.79 1.62
C GLY A 26 2.18 -16.82 1.44
N ASN A 27 2.15 -17.59 0.35
CA ASN A 27 3.16 -18.59 0.01
C ASN A 27 4.22 -18.09 -1.00
N ALA A 28 4.15 -16.82 -1.43
CA ALA A 28 5.13 -16.26 -2.34
C ALA A 28 6.52 -16.21 -1.69
N ILE A 29 7.54 -16.58 -2.45
CA ILE A 29 8.93 -16.42 -2.02
C ILE A 29 9.30 -14.95 -2.15
N VAL A 30 9.63 -14.34 -1.02
CA VAL A 30 10.04 -12.94 -0.97
C VAL A 30 11.53 -12.85 -1.30
N PRO A 31 11.94 -12.04 -2.29
CA PRO A 31 13.35 -11.85 -2.61
C PRO A 31 14.07 -11.16 -1.44
N GLU A 32 15.38 -11.38 -1.32
CA GLU A 32 16.22 -10.74 -0.28
C GLU A 32 16.21 -9.20 -0.41
N SER A 33 16.11 -8.70 -1.63
CA SER A 33 15.90 -7.29 -1.91
C SER A 33 15.19 -7.09 -3.24
N TYR A 34 14.46 -5.98 -3.36
CA TYR A 34 13.85 -5.53 -4.61
C TYR A 34 13.82 -4.00 -4.64
N THR A 35 14.23 -3.40 -5.76
CA THR A 35 14.27 -1.94 -5.92
C THR A 35 13.12 -1.50 -6.82
N PHE A 36 12.26 -0.65 -6.27
CA PHE A 36 11.16 -0.02 -7.00
C PHE A 36 11.64 1.28 -7.62
N ASP A 37 11.35 1.48 -8.91
CA ASP A 37 11.41 2.80 -9.53
C ASP A 37 10.17 3.59 -9.08
N LEU A 38 10.38 4.79 -8.54
CA LEU A 38 9.31 5.66 -8.05
C LEU A 38 9.03 6.84 -8.99
N LYS A 39 9.73 6.93 -10.11
CA LYS A 39 9.47 7.97 -11.12
C LYS A 39 8.07 7.81 -11.72
N GLY A 40 7.47 8.93 -12.06
CA GLY A 40 6.08 8.93 -12.54
C GLY A 40 5.03 8.82 -11.44
N PHE A 41 5.43 8.95 -10.17
CA PHE A 41 4.50 9.00 -9.05
C PHE A 41 3.55 10.20 -9.16
N CYS A 42 2.29 9.97 -8.80
CA CYS A 42 1.30 11.02 -8.58
C CYS A 42 0.70 10.85 -7.18
N MET A 43 0.63 11.94 -6.42
CA MET A 43 -0.05 11.91 -5.13
C MET A 43 -1.50 11.48 -5.29
N PRO A 44 -1.99 10.55 -4.43
CA PRO A 44 -3.36 10.05 -4.52
C PRO A 44 -4.43 11.08 -4.15
N THR A 45 -4.05 12.18 -3.51
CA THR A 45 -4.93 13.30 -3.12
C THR A 45 -4.14 14.61 -3.05
N GLU A 46 -4.82 15.73 -3.22
CA GLU A 46 -4.23 17.08 -3.09
C GLU A 46 -4.01 17.50 -1.62
N HIS A 47 -4.57 16.70 -0.67
CA HIS A 47 -4.42 17.00 0.75
C HIS A 47 -3.12 16.44 1.31
N THR A 48 -2.47 17.21 2.19
CA THR A 48 -1.16 16.88 2.77
C THR A 48 -1.26 16.44 4.24
N ARG A 49 -2.40 16.68 4.91
CA ARG A 49 -2.53 16.41 6.34
C ARG A 49 -2.66 14.92 6.64
N ILE A 50 -1.61 14.34 7.23
CA ILE A 50 -1.63 12.98 7.79
C ILE A 50 -2.39 13.00 9.12
N THR A 51 -3.36 12.11 9.27
CA THR A 51 -4.18 11.97 10.48
C THR A 51 -3.81 10.76 11.30
N ASP A 52 -3.21 9.73 10.69
CA ASP A 52 -2.65 8.58 11.39
C ASP A 52 -1.51 7.94 10.57
N VAL A 53 -0.49 7.41 11.27
CA VAL A 53 0.74 6.92 10.65
C VAL A 53 0.78 5.40 10.59
N PHE A 54 1.65 4.89 9.72
CA PHE A 54 1.98 3.47 9.64
C PHE A 54 2.61 2.98 10.94
N GLY A 55 2.24 1.78 11.40
CA GLY A 55 2.87 1.14 12.51
C GLY A 55 1.91 0.56 13.56
N TYR A 56 2.47 0.08 14.67
CA TYR A 56 1.68 -0.46 15.76
C TYR A 56 0.99 0.65 16.56
N ARG A 57 -0.31 0.51 16.76
CA ARG A 57 -1.15 1.43 17.52
C ARG A 57 -1.40 0.87 18.93
N PRO A 58 -0.64 1.28 19.98
CA PRO A 58 -0.75 0.68 21.32
C PRO A 58 -2.16 0.77 21.92
N ARG A 59 -2.81 1.93 21.79
CA ARG A 59 -4.18 2.16 22.29
C ARG A 59 -5.24 1.27 21.65
N ARG A 60 -5.04 0.87 20.38
CA ARG A 60 -5.96 0.02 19.61
C ARG A 60 -5.49 -1.43 19.54
N ARG A 61 -4.33 -1.75 20.11
CA ARG A 61 -3.67 -3.08 20.13
C ARG A 61 -3.63 -3.74 18.74
N ARG A 62 -3.34 -2.97 17.69
CA ARG A 62 -3.28 -3.47 16.31
C ARG A 62 -2.32 -2.65 15.45
N ALA A 63 -1.81 -3.29 14.40
CA ALA A 63 -1.03 -2.64 13.37
C ALA A 63 -1.93 -1.76 12.47
N HIS A 64 -1.34 -0.69 11.94
CA HIS A 64 -1.85 0.13 10.85
C HIS A 64 -0.94 -0.05 9.65
N TYR A 65 -1.47 -0.60 8.59
CA TYR A 65 -0.69 -1.01 7.43
C TYR A 65 -0.56 0.07 6.35
N GLY A 66 -0.99 1.28 6.63
CA GLY A 66 -0.94 2.42 5.72
C GLY A 66 -0.78 3.74 6.44
N LEU A 67 -1.03 4.82 5.71
CA LEU A 67 -1.21 6.18 6.21
C LEU A 67 -2.66 6.59 6.04
N ASP A 68 -3.19 7.32 7.02
CA ASP A 68 -4.49 7.96 6.89
C ASP A 68 -4.27 9.44 6.55
N ILE A 69 -4.79 9.88 5.41
CA ILE A 69 -4.66 11.24 4.89
C ILE A 69 -6.04 11.90 4.97
N LYS A 70 -6.12 13.09 5.54
CA LYS A 70 -7.38 13.83 5.59
C LYS A 70 -7.88 14.12 4.18
N VAL A 71 -9.11 13.70 3.89
CA VAL A 71 -9.86 14.08 2.70
C VAL A 71 -11.31 14.39 3.08
N TYR A 72 -12.04 15.04 2.20
CA TYR A 72 -13.48 15.24 2.35
C TYR A 72 -14.25 14.24 1.48
N VAL A 73 -15.50 14.00 1.82
CA VAL A 73 -16.38 13.15 1.02
C VAL A 73 -16.58 13.79 -0.36
N GLY A 74 -16.23 13.06 -1.41
CA GLY A 74 -16.32 13.52 -2.79
C GLY A 74 -15.00 14.03 -3.38
N ASP A 75 -13.95 14.22 -2.58
CA ASP A 75 -12.63 14.59 -3.10
C ASP A 75 -12.10 13.52 -4.07
N THR A 76 -11.47 13.95 -5.14
CA THR A 76 -10.92 13.03 -6.14
C THR A 76 -9.72 12.27 -5.57
N ILE A 77 -9.78 10.93 -5.68
CA ILE A 77 -8.67 10.04 -5.39
C ILE A 77 -8.07 9.54 -6.72
N ARG A 78 -6.75 9.60 -6.84
CA ARG A 78 -6.00 9.32 -8.07
C ARG A 78 -5.09 8.11 -7.92
N ALA A 79 -4.82 7.43 -9.04
CA ALA A 79 -3.84 6.34 -9.09
C ALA A 79 -2.42 6.89 -8.85
N ALA A 80 -1.64 6.22 -7.99
CA ALA A 80 -0.29 6.65 -7.64
C ALA A 80 0.74 6.44 -8.76
N PHE A 81 0.55 5.42 -9.60
CA PHE A 81 1.38 5.08 -10.76
C PHE A 81 0.52 4.46 -11.86
N ASP A 82 1.10 4.30 -13.04
CA ASP A 82 0.56 3.45 -14.09
C ASP A 82 0.37 2.03 -13.57
N GLY A 83 -0.69 1.35 -13.98
CA GLY A 83 -0.94 -0.02 -13.54
C GLY A 83 -2.28 -0.58 -13.93
N LYS A 84 -2.65 -1.69 -13.30
CA LYS A 84 -3.92 -2.40 -13.54
C LYS A 84 -4.69 -2.59 -12.24
N VAL A 85 -5.97 -2.26 -12.28
CA VAL A 85 -6.88 -2.40 -11.13
C VAL A 85 -7.07 -3.89 -10.83
N ARG A 86 -6.68 -4.31 -9.62
CA ARG A 86 -6.74 -5.69 -9.18
C ARG A 86 -8.01 -5.99 -8.39
N ILE A 87 -8.43 -5.08 -7.52
CA ILE A 87 -9.62 -5.25 -6.68
C ILE A 87 -10.46 -3.97 -6.70
N VAL A 88 -11.78 -4.16 -6.84
CA VAL A 88 -12.80 -3.14 -6.60
C VAL A 88 -13.87 -3.79 -5.73
N LYS A 89 -13.88 -3.52 -4.42
CA LYS A 89 -14.79 -4.19 -3.47
C LYS A 89 -15.37 -3.24 -2.43
N ASN A 90 -16.44 -3.71 -1.78
CA ASN A 90 -17.08 -3.06 -0.66
C ASN A 90 -17.25 -4.06 0.50
N GLN A 91 -16.60 -3.80 1.62
CA GLN A 91 -16.69 -4.59 2.85
C GLN A 91 -17.80 -4.08 3.81
N GLY A 92 -18.65 -3.19 3.35
CA GLY A 92 -19.71 -2.58 4.14
C GLY A 92 -19.15 -1.73 5.28
N ARG A 93 -19.59 -1.99 6.52
CA ARG A 93 -19.14 -1.26 7.72
C ARG A 93 -17.84 -1.81 8.33
N ARG A 94 -17.17 -2.76 7.68
CA ARG A 94 -15.96 -3.41 8.18
C ARG A 94 -14.74 -3.05 7.34
N GLY A 95 -13.55 -3.25 7.90
CA GLY A 95 -12.28 -3.15 7.20
C GLY A 95 -12.14 -1.85 6.41
N TYR A 96 -11.78 -1.98 5.15
CA TYR A 96 -11.55 -0.86 4.23
C TYR A 96 -12.83 -0.15 3.74
N GLY A 97 -14.03 -0.71 4.01
CA GLY A 97 -15.27 -0.22 3.39
C GLY A 97 -15.25 -0.40 1.88
N LYS A 98 -15.55 0.65 1.12
CA LYS A 98 -15.30 0.68 -0.32
C LYS A 98 -13.82 0.94 -0.56
N TYR A 99 -13.18 0.09 -1.38
CA TYR A 99 -11.75 0.19 -1.63
C TYR A 99 -11.36 -0.28 -3.03
N VAL A 100 -10.21 0.18 -3.47
CA VAL A 100 -9.56 -0.19 -4.73
C VAL A 100 -8.15 -0.65 -4.43
N VAL A 101 -7.68 -1.67 -5.14
CA VAL A 101 -6.27 -2.10 -5.15
C VAL A 101 -5.77 -2.06 -6.57
N ILE A 102 -4.62 -1.44 -6.77
CA ILE A 102 -3.94 -1.35 -8.07
C ILE A 102 -2.58 -2.02 -7.94
N ARG A 103 -2.24 -2.89 -8.90
CA ARG A 103 -0.87 -3.35 -9.09
C ARG A 103 -0.22 -2.51 -10.19
N HIS A 104 0.93 -1.96 -9.88
CA HIS A 104 1.66 -1.06 -10.73
C HIS A 104 2.77 -1.75 -11.51
N ASP A 105 3.19 -1.14 -12.61
CA ASP A 105 4.23 -1.67 -13.50
C ASP A 105 5.60 -1.79 -12.80
N ASN A 106 5.84 -0.98 -11.76
CA ASN A 106 7.06 -1.06 -10.93
C ASN A 106 7.05 -2.19 -9.90
N GLY A 107 5.97 -2.97 -9.80
CA GLY A 107 5.84 -4.10 -8.86
C GLY A 107 5.22 -3.76 -7.51
N LEU A 108 4.95 -2.48 -7.18
CA LEU A 108 4.16 -2.12 -6.00
C LEU A 108 2.68 -2.41 -6.20
N GLU A 109 1.99 -2.69 -5.10
CA GLU A 109 0.54 -2.56 -5.01
C GLU A 109 0.18 -1.40 -4.10
N THR A 110 -0.85 -0.63 -4.48
CA THR A 110 -1.44 0.41 -3.63
C THR A 110 -2.88 0.08 -3.29
N VAL A 111 -3.28 0.40 -2.06
CA VAL A 111 -4.64 0.22 -1.55
C VAL A 111 -5.21 1.59 -1.21
N TYR A 112 -6.42 1.84 -1.68
CA TYR A 112 -7.18 3.07 -1.43
C TYR A 112 -8.46 2.70 -0.71
N GLY A 113 -8.56 3.01 0.58
CA GLY A 113 -9.67 2.62 1.44
C GLY A 113 -10.57 3.76 1.89
N HIS A 114 -11.71 3.40 2.47
CA HIS A 114 -12.74 4.26 3.04
C HIS A 114 -13.42 5.19 2.02
N LEU A 115 -13.46 4.77 0.75
CA LEU A 115 -13.99 5.53 -0.38
C LEU A 115 -15.52 5.70 -0.29
N SER A 116 -16.04 6.81 -0.82
CA SER A 116 -17.48 6.98 -1.02
C SER A 116 -17.96 6.35 -2.32
N LYS A 117 -17.13 6.39 -3.39
CA LYS A 117 -17.43 5.85 -4.70
C LYS A 117 -16.15 5.33 -5.36
N GLN A 118 -16.22 4.20 -6.04
CA GLN A 118 -15.21 3.70 -6.95
C GLN A 118 -15.59 4.13 -8.37
N LEU A 119 -14.61 4.55 -9.19
CA LEU A 119 -14.81 5.08 -10.54
C LEU A 119 -14.19 4.17 -11.62
N VAL A 120 -13.58 3.07 -11.20
CA VAL A 120 -12.87 2.13 -12.06
C VAL A 120 -13.42 0.72 -11.88
N ASP A 121 -13.19 -0.13 -12.88
CA ASP A 121 -13.57 -1.54 -12.89
C ASP A 121 -12.36 -2.46 -12.64
N ILE A 122 -12.65 -3.70 -12.21
CA ILE A 122 -11.64 -4.76 -12.09
C ILE A 122 -10.98 -4.99 -13.46
N ASN A 123 -9.65 -5.13 -13.46
CA ASN A 123 -8.79 -5.32 -14.62
C ASN A 123 -8.67 -4.10 -15.55
N GLN A 124 -9.25 -2.96 -15.21
CA GLN A 124 -9.03 -1.71 -15.94
C GLN A 124 -7.56 -1.28 -15.85
N LEU A 125 -6.99 -0.84 -16.96
CA LEU A 125 -5.71 -0.15 -16.99
C LEU A 125 -5.92 1.31 -16.57
N VAL A 126 -5.01 1.83 -15.74
CA VAL A 126 -5.03 3.21 -15.27
C VAL A 126 -3.66 3.85 -15.39
N LYS A 127 -3.65 5.16 -15.58
CA LYS A 127 -2.44 5.98 -15.60
C LYS A 127 -2.24 6.69 -14.26
N ALA A 128 -0.98 6.99 -13.93
CA ALA A 128 -0.66 7.86 -12.80
C ALA A 128 -1.46 9.16 -12.88
N GLY A 129 -2.09 9.56 -11.78
CA GLY A 129 -2.94 10.74 -11.73
C GLY A 129 -4.37 10.57 -12.26
N GLU A 130 -4.71 9.42 -12.86
CA GLU A 130 -6.08 9.15 -13.29
C GLU A 130 -7.04 9.06 -12.10
N PRO A 131 -8.22 9.72 -12.14
CA PRO A 131 -9.25 9.60 -11.12
C PRO A 131 -9.76 8.15 -11.02
N ILE A 132 -9.61 7.52 -9.84
CA ILE A 132 -10.01 6.12 -9.61
C ILE A 132 -11.15 5.97 -8.61
N ALA A 133 -11.35 7.00 -7.76
CA ALA A 133 -12.37 6.96 -6.72
C ALA A 133 -12.67 8.34 -6.17
N LEU A 134 -13.66 8.41 -5.27
CA LEU A 134 -13.97 9.57 -4.47
C LEU A 134 -13.74 9.28 -2.99
N GLY A 135 -13.15 10.23 -2.29
CA GLY A 135 -12.92 10.22 -0.86
C GLY A 135 -14.22 9.99 -0.07
N GLY A 136 -14.11 9.37 1.09
CA GLY A 136 -15.28 9.01 1.87
C GLY A 136 -15.00 8.74 3.34
N ASN A 137 -15.95 8.02 3.96
CA ASN A 137 -15.91 7.61 5.36
C ASN A 137 -16.56 6.23 5.54
N THR A 138 -16.38 5.33 4.56
CA THR A 138 -16.97 3.98 4.60
C THR A 138 -16.07 2.99 5.35
N GLY A 139 -16.62 1.84 5.73
CA GLY A 139 -15.88 0.83 6.47
C GLY A 139 -15.69 1.18 7.95
N ARG A 140 -14.56 0.71 8.51
CA ARG A 140 -14.19 1.00 9.89
C ARG A 140 -13.46 2.34 9.99
N SER A 141 -14.20 3.43 9.87
CA SER A 141 -13.71 4.79 9.90
C SER A 141 -14.54 5.64 10.85
N THR A 142 -13.89 6.58 11.54
CA THR A 142 -14.52 7.52 12.48
C THR A 142 -14.57 8.94 11.97
N GLY A 143 -14.05 9.19 10.78
CA GLY A 143 -14.04 10.50 10.15
C GLY A 143 -13.47 10.38 8.73
N SER A 144 -13.90 11.28 7.85
CA SER A 144 -13.51 11.26 6.44
C SER A 144 -11.98 11.33 6.26
N HIS A 145 -11.40 10.29 5.66
CA HIS A 145 -9.97 10.18 5.33
C HIS A 145 -9.75 9.15 4.22
N LEU A 146 -8.64 9.27 3.51
CA LEU A 146 -8.12 8.23 2.65
C LEU A 146 -7.17 7.35 3.46
N HIS A 147 -7.45 6.05 3.54
CA HIS A 147 -6.48 5.06 4.00
C HIS A 147 -5.66 4.60 2.79
N PHE A 148 -4.37 4.92 2.78
CA PHE A 148 -3.46 4.65 1.68
C PHE A 148 -2.37 3.67 2.11
N GLU A 149 -2.25 2.53 1.41
CA GLU A 149 -1.20 1.54 1.66
C GLU A 149 -0.31 1.37 0.43
N THR A 150 0.94 1.01 0.68
CA THR A 150 1.85 0.42 -0.30
C THR A 150 2.21 -0.99 0.13
N ARG A 151 2.20 -1.93 -0.82
CA ARG A 151 2.45 -3.35 -0.55
C ARG A 151 3.37 -3.96 -1.60
N PHE A 152 4.14 -4.94 -1.18
CA PHE A 152 4.92 -5.82 -2.05
C PHE A 152 4.63 -7.28 -1.68
N LEU A 153 4.13 -8.07 -2.62
CA LEU A 153 3.69 -9.45 -2.39
C LEU A 153 2.71 -9.59 -1.21
N GLY A 154 1.85 -8.59 -1.01
CA GLY A 154 0.94 -8.51 0.13
C GLY A 154 1.57 -7.96 1.42
N ILE A 155 2.89 -7.81 1.50
CA ILE A 155 3.60 -7.25 2.64
C ILE A 155 3.41 -5.73 2.66
N PRO A 156 2.86 -5.15 3.73
CA PRO A 156 2.72 -3.71 3.83
C PRO A 156 4.08 -3.03 4.03
N ILE A 157 4.32 -1.95 3.31
CA ILE A 157 5.48 -1.08 3.44
C ILE A 157 4.99 0.29 3.87
N ASN A 158 5.72 0.96 4.77
CA ASN A 158 5.36 2.31 5.19
C ASN A 158 5.46 3.30 4.01
N PRO A 159 4.35 3.90 3.55
CA PRO A 159 4.36 4.82 2.42
C PRO A 159 5.28 6.04 2.61
N ALA A 160 5.49 6.49 3.86
CA ALA A 160 6.36 7.61 4.17
C ALA A 160 7.85 7.36 3.89
N LEU A 161 8.26 6.11 3.63
CA LEU A 161 9.62 5.78 3.19
C LEU A 161 9.84 6.10 1.71
N MET A 162 8.78 6.23 0.95
CA MET A 162 8.80 6.44 -0.50
C MET A 162 8.28 7.82 -0.90
N PHE A 163 7.30 8.35 -0.15
CA PHE A 163 6.55 9.56 -0.51
C PHE A 163 6.57 10.59 0.60
N ASP A 164 6.90 11.83 0.24
CA ASP A 164 6.79 13.02 1.08
C ASP A 164 5.41 13.66 0.84
N PHE A 165 4.48 13.36 1.74
CA PHE A 165 3.09 13.83 1.61
C PHE A 165 2.94 15.33 1.82
N GLU A 166 3.86 15.98 2.51
CA GLU A 166 3.86 17.44 2.68
C GLU A 166 4.29 18.15 1.40
N LYS A 167 5.37 17.66 0.77
CA LYS A 167 5.87 18.18 -0.49
C LYS A 167 5.11 17.66 -1.71
N GLN A 168 4.29 16.64 -1.52
CA GLN A 168 3.56 15.94 -2.58
C GLN A 168 4.46 15.36 -3.67
N ASP A 169 5.60 14.78 -3.27
CA ASP A 169 6.61 14.26 -4.18
C ASP A 169 7.22 12.95 -3.62
N ILE A 170 8.05 12.32 -4.43
CA ILE A 170 8.86 11.17 -4.01
C ILE A 170 10.02 11.61 -3.10
N VAL A 171 10.40 10.77 -2.13
CA VAL A 171 11.57 11.00 -1.28
C VAL A 171 12.87 10.83 -2.06
N ALA A 172 12.89 9.86 -3.01
CA ALA A 172 13.99 9.57 -3.90
C ALA A 172 13.46 8.86 -5.15
N ASP A 173 14.25 8.81 -6.23
CA ASP A 173 13.87 8.16 -7.50
C ASP A 173 13.58 6.65 -7.37
N SER A 174 14.09 6.02 -6.32
CA SER A 174 13.89 4.60 -6.06
C SER A 174 13.83 4.29 -4.56
N TYR A 175 13.17 3.16 -4.23
CA TYR A 175 13.15 2.59 -2.89
C TYR A 175 13.55 1.12 -2.96
N THR A 176 14.50 0.69 -2.12
CA THR A 176 14.93 -0.71 -2.04
C THR A 176 14.28 -1.39 -0.83
N PHE A 177 13.33 -2.27 -1.10
CA PHE A 177 12.83 -3.23 -0.12
C PHE A 177 13.94 -4.22 0.23
N ARG A 178 14.07 -4.54 1.52
CA ARG A 178 14.97 -5.58 2.03
C ARG A 178 14.22 -6.50 2.95
N LYS A 179 14.39 -7.79 2.75
CA LYS A 179 13.82 -8.81 3.61
C LYS A 179 14.41 -8.72 5.02
N THR A 180 13.56 -8.74 6.04
CA THR A 180 13.99 -8.68 7.43
C THR A 180 14.65 -10.00 7.84
N LYS A 181 15.83 -9.94 8.46
CA LYS A 181 16.53 -11.11 9.00
C LYS A 181 15.67 -11.84 10.04
N GLY A 182 15.61 -13.16 9.98
CA GLY A 182 14.90 -14.01 10.95
C GLY A 182 13.42 -14.26 10.64
N THR A 183 12.87 -13.69 9.56
CA THR A 183 11.54 -14.06 9.08
C THR A 183 11.63 -15.27 8.15
N SER A 184 10.63 -16.16 8.22
CA SER A 184 10.50 -17.22 7.22
C SER A 184 10.38 -16.58 5.83
N GLY A 185 10.94 -17.21 4.80
CA GLY A 185 11.04 -16.62 3.46
C GLY A 185 9.71 -16.33 2.75
N THR A 186 8.56 -16.49 3.42
CA THR A 186 7.24 -16.32 2.82
C THR A 186 6.61 -14.96 3.15
N ALA A 187 5.84 -14.44 2.21
CA ALA A 187 5.11 -13.20 2.40
C ALA A 187 4.14 -13.22 3.59
N ARG A 188 3.62 -14.41 3.95
CA ARG A 188 2.69 -14.57 5.08
C ARG A 188 3.36 -14.24 6.42
N SER A 189 4.57 -14.73 6.67
CA SER A 189 5.29 -14.45 7.92
C SER A 189 5.70 -12.99 8.04
N MET A 190 6.04 -12.35 6.92
CA MET A 190 6.38 -10.94 6.90
C MET A 190 5.14 -10.03 7.05
N ALA A 191 3.99 -10.41 6.47
CA ALA A 191 2.75 -9.65 6.57
C ALA A 191 2.06 -9.77 7.93
N SER A 192 2.36 -10.81 8.74
CA SER A 192 1.82 -10.96 10.10
C SER A 192 2.39 -9.96 11.11
N GLY A 193 3.37 -9.18 10.72
CA GLY A 193 4.00 -8.15 11.56
C GLY A 193 5.15 -8.66 12.43
N GLU A 194 5.49 -9.94 12.35
CA GLU A 194 6.68 -10.50 12.97
C GLU A 194 7.92 -10.01 12.20
N GLY A 195 8.41 -8.85 12.52
CA GLY A 195 9.57 -8.22 11.88
C GLY A 195 9.29 -6.87 11.19
N LEU A 196 8.00 -6.48 11.02
CA LEU A 196 7.66 -5.13 10.52
C LEU A 196 7.79 -4.04 11.60
N PHE A 197 7.72 -4.45 12.89
CA PHE A 197 7.75 -3.52 14.00
C PHE A 197 8.71 -4.02 15.08
N TYR A 198 9.71 -3.23 15.36
CA TYR A 198 10.59 -3.48 16.51
C TYR A 198 10.01 -2.81 17.77
N LYS A 199 9.80 -3.60 18.82
CA LYS A 199 9.43 -3.04 20.14
C LYS A 199 10.67 -2.45 20.78
N VAL A 200 10.76 -1.13 20.79
CA VAL A 200 11.87 -0.39 21.44
C VAL A 200 11.98 -0.79 22.90
N LYS A 201 13.17 -1.18 23.34
CA LYS A 201 13.50 -1.52 24.72
C LYS A 201 14.30 -0.39 25.36
N LYS A 202 14.30 -0.32 26.69
CA LYS A 202 15.13 0.65 27.41
C LYS A 202 16.61 0.42 27.06
N GLY A 203 17.29 1.46 26.56
CA GLY A 203 18.68 1.39 26.10
C GLY A 203 18.88 1.17 24.61
N ASP A 204 17.79 1.06 23.81
CA ASP A 204 17.92 1.07 22.37
C ASP A 204 18.21 2.47 21.84
N THR A 205 19.09 2.52 20.84
CA THR A 205 19.34 3.72 20.03
C THR A 205 18.87 3.47 18.60
N LEU A 206 18.55 4.53 17.86
CA LEU A 206 18.12 4.41 16.47
C LEU A 206 19.15 3.65 15.62
N SER A 207 20.44 3.87 15.86
CA SER A 207 21.53 3.17 15.18
C SER A 207 21.51 1.67 15.45
N LYS A 208 21.27 1.25 16.71
CA LYS A 208 21.16 -0.18 17.09
C LYS A 208 19.90 -0.83 16.54
N ILE A 209 18.82 -0.07 16.37
CA ILE A 209 17.57 -0.58 15.77
C ILE A 209 17.74 -0.75 14.28
N ALA A 210 18.37 0.21 13.60
CA ALA A 210 18.61 0.18 12.16
C ALA A 210 19.62 -0.89 11.71
N SER A 211 20.49 -1.36 12.60
CA SER A 211 21.51 -2.39 12.31
C SER A 211 21.03 -3.83 12.56
N ARG A 212 19.80 -4.03 13.03
CA ARG A 212 19.16 -5.34 13.26
C ARG A 212 18.23 -5.73 12.12
#